data_a6f548d198b91f0017ddb96d36d906be
#
_entry.id   a6f548d198b91f0017ddb96d36d906be
#
_cell.length_a   1.000
_cell.length_b   1.000
_cell.length_c   1.000
_cell.angle_alpha   90.00
_cell.angle_beta   90.00
_cell.angle_gamma   90.00
#
_symmetry.space_group_name_H-M   'P 1'
#
loop_
_entity.id
_entity.type
_entity.pdbx_description
1 polymer ?
#
loop_
_entity_poly.entity_id
_entity_poly.type
_entity_poly.pdbx_seq_one_letter_code
_entity_poly.pdbx_strand_id
1 'polypeptide(L)'
;MKNKTIDIISLGCSKNLVDSETLMGLMEAHGYKCTHDSDDPQGEIVVVNTCGFINDAKEESINTILEFAQAKTEGRIEKLFVMGCLSERYLADLEKEIPEVDGWYGKFNYRQLLKDLGTIDNLEDIKQTPRHITTPRHYAYLKISEGCDRHCAYCAIPLITGRHQSRPMDEILDEVRQLVKDGTKEFNVIAQELTYYGIDLDGKQHIAELIERMADIPGVEWIRLHYAYPAHFPWDLLRVMREKKNVCKYLDIALQHISDHMLSQMQRHVTKEETYELIRQLREEVPGIHIRTTLMVGFPGETDEDFEELKEFVKWARFERMGAFAYSEEEGTYSEQHYEDDVPEEVKQQRLDKLMRIQQHISAELEAEKVGQTLKVIIDRREGDYYVGRTEYCSPEVDPEVLIPVSERELTIGEFYDVKINDSEEFDIYGSTIKK
;
A
#
# COMPACT_ATOMS: atom_id res chain seq x y z
N MET A 1 18.73 -27.88 -19.40
CA MET A 1 17.64 -27.76 -18.41
C MET A 1 16.46 -27.17 -19.15
N LYS A 2 15.27 -27.81 -19.11
CA LYS A 2 14.05 -27.15 -19.62
C LYS A 2 13.89 -25.84 -18.82
N ASN A 3 13.68 -24.72 -19.50
CA ASN A 3 13.31 -23.47 -18.84
C ASN A 3 11.95 -23.71 -18.16
N LYS A 4 11.98 -23.95 -16.85
CA LYS A 4 10.75 -24.10 -16.08
C LYS A 4 10.11 -22.71 -15.95
N THR A 5 8.82 -22.62 -16.22
CA THR A 5 8.04 -21.41 -16.07
C THR A 5 7.34 -21.39 -14.72
N ILE A 6 7.32 -20.24 -14.07
CA ILE A 6 6.62 -19.99 -12.82
C ILE A 6 5.70 -18.78 -13.03
N ASP A 7 4.42 -18.97 -12.73
CA ASP A 7 3.46 -17.88 -12.64
C ASP A 7 3.27 -17.49 -11.18
N ILE A 8 3.47 -16.21 -10.86
CA ILE A 8 3.27 -15.67 -9.51
C ILE A 8 2.05 -14.79 -9.51
N ILE A 9 1.05 -15.18 -8.72
CA ILE A 9 -0.21 -14.48 -8.55
C ILE A 9 -0.13 -13.69 -7.24
N SER A 10 -0.25 -12.38 -7.30
CA SER A 10 -0.11 -11.49 -6.14
C SER A 10 -1.45 -10.93 -5.71
N LEU A 11 -1.91 -11.30 -4.53
CA LEU A 11 -3.15 -10.80 -3.96
C LEU A 11 -2.88 -9.80 -2.84
N GLY A 12 -3.79 -8.85 -2.67
CA GLY A 12 -3.78 -7.90 -1.58
C GLY A 12 -3.00 -6.61 -1.85
N CYS A 13 -2.02 -6.27 -1.03
CA CYS A 13 -1.45 -4.92 -0.99
C CYS A 13 -0.05 -4.82 -1.64
N SER A 14 0.41 -3.56 -1.83
CA SER A 14 1.75 -3.25 -2.35
C SER A 14 2.91 -3.91 -1.58
N LYS A 15 2.72 -4.26 -0.30
CA LYS A 15 3.75 -4.98 0.47
C LYS A 15 3.88 -6.43 0.00
N ASN A 16 2.74 -7.09 -0.29
CA ASN A 16 2.73 -8.42 -0.90
C ASN A 16 3.31 -8.40 -2.31
N LEU A 17 3.01 -7.37 -3.09
CA LEU A 17 3.60 -7.19 -4.41
C LEU A 17 5.14 -7.16 -4.34
N VAL A 18 5.70 -6.38 -3.41
CA VAL A 18 7.16 -6.34 -3.20
C VAL A 18 7.74 -7.71 -2.84
N ASP A 19 7.00 -8.53 -2.06
CA ASP A 19 7.44 -9.89 -1.73
C ASP A 19 7.40 -10.81 -2.95
N SER A 20 6.37 -10.71 -3.79
CA SER A 20 6.29 -11.42 -5.08
C SER A 20 7.42 -11.04 -6.02
N GLU A 21 7.67 -9.75 -6.20
CA GLU A 21 8.76 -9.24 -7.03
C GLU A 21 10.14 -9.70 -6.53
N THR A 22 10.31 -9.80 -5.21
CA THR A 22 11.52 -10.34 -4.61
C THR A 22 11.67 -11.83 -4.91
N LEU A 23 10.60 -12.60 -4.82
CA LEU A 23 10.60 -14.01 -5.18
C LEU A 23 10.88 -14.19 -6.68
N MET A 24 10.27 -13.39 -7.56
CA MET A 24 10.55 -13.43 -9.00
C MET A 24 12.03 -13.22 -9.30
N GLY A 25 12.64 -12.18 -8.74
CA GLY A 25 14.07 -11.93 -8.91
C GLY A 25 14.94 -13.10 -8.45
N LEU A 26 14.59 -13.72 -7.32
CA LEU A 26 15.27 -14.93 -6.84
C LEU A 26 15.12 -16.12 -7.80
N MET A 27 13.92 -16.37 -8.31
CA MET A 27 13.65 -17.48 -9.23
C MET A 27 14.37 -17.28 -10.56
N GLU A 28 14.36 -16.08 -11.12
CA GLU A 28 15.06 -15.76 -12.37
C GLU A 28 16.58 -15.94 -12.26
N ALA A 29 17.17 -15.53 -11.14
CA ALA A 29 18.60 -15.75 -10.88
C ALA A 29 18.99 -17.23 -10.82
N HIS A 30 18.02 -18.10 -10.57
CA HIS A 30 18.18 -19.55 -10.51
C HIS A 30 17.67 -20.28 -11.78
N GLY A 31 17.40 -19.51 -12.85
CA GLY A 31 17.13 -20.05 -14.18
C GLY A 31 15.67 -20.38 -14.49
N TYR A 32 14.73 -19.88 -13.70
CA TYR A 32 13.31 -19.91 -14.03
C TYR A 32 12.93 -18.73 -14.93
N LYS A 33 11.85 -18.89 -15.69
CA LYS A 33 11.18 -17.79 -16.38
C LYS A 33 9.92 -17.45 -15.57
N CYS A 34 9.83 -16.23 -15.06
CA CYS A 34 8.69 -15.79 -14.28
C CYS A 34 7.69 -14.99 -15.11
N THR A 35 6.41 -15.15 -14.82
CA THR A 35 5.29 -14.29 -15.22
C THR A 35 4.54 -13.82 -13.96
N HIS A 36 3.79 -12.76 -14.08
CA HIS A 36 3.08 -12.14 -12.95
C HIS A 36 1.63 -11.86 -13.34
N ASP A 37 0.70 -12.26 -12.46
CA ASP A 37 -0.75 -12.06 -12.60
C ASP A 37 -1.28 -12.39 -14.00
N SER A 38 -0.89 -13.56 -14.52
CA SER A 38 -1.35 -14.04 -15.81
C SER A 38 -2.81 -14.50 -15.73
N ASP A 39 -3.66 -14.01 -16.63
CA ASP A 39 -5.07 -14.44 -16.75
C ASP A 39 -5.21 -15.93 -17.10
N ASP A 40 -4.22 -16.49 -17.79
CA ASP A 40 -4.16 -17.91 -18.15
C ASP A 40 -2.72 -18.41 -17.91
N PRO A 41 -2.41 -18.86 -16.68
CA PRO A 41 -1.08 -19.32 -16.34
C PRO A 41 -0.60 -20.44 -17.25
N GLN A 42 0.46 -20.15 -18.01
CA GLN A 42 1.12 -21.10 -18.92
C GLN A 42 2.31 -21.78 -18.22
N GLY A 43 2.51 -21.50 -16.94
CA GLY A 43 3.60 -22.03 -16.13
C GLY A 43 3.37 -23.48 -15.71
N GLU A 44 4.45 -24.27 -15.63
CA GLU A 44 4.41 -25.57 -14.99
C GLU A 44 4.15 -25.45 -13.48
N ILE A 45 4.49 -24.29 -12.90
CA ILE A 45 4.44 -24.02 -11.47
C ILE A 45 3.65 -22.71 -11.27
N VAL A 46 2.70 -22.72 -10.36
CA VAL A 46 1.98 -21.54 -9.89
C VAL A 46 2.30 -21.27 -8.42
N VAL A 47 2.57 -20.01 -8.07
CA VAL A 47 2.75 -19.56 -6.69
C VAL A 47 1.72 -18.48 -6.40
N VAL A 48 0.83 -18.70 -5.43
CA VAL A 48 -0.16 -17.73 -5.00
C VAL A 48 0.36 -17.02 -3.73
N ASN A 49 0.61 -15.72 -3.83
CA ASN A 49 0.95 -14.87 -2.68
C ASN A 49 -0.33 -14.23 -2.13
N THR A 50 -0.74 -14.68 -0.95
CA THR A 50 -2.08 -14.46 -0.39
C THR A 50 -2.16 -13.28 0.56
N CYS A 51 -3.34 -12.68 0.64
CA CYS A 51 -3.72 -11.69 1.65
C CYS A 51 -4.53 -12.34 2.77
N GLY A 52 -4.23 -12.00 4.03
CA GLY A 52 -4.91 -12.54 5.22
C GLY A 52 -5.37 -11.46 6.19
N PHE A 53 -5.56 -10.22 5.71
CA PHE A 53 -5.78 -9.06 6.57
C PHE A 53 -7.26 -8.82 6.88
N ILE A 54 -8.13 -8.79 5.88
CA ILE A 54 -9.59 -8.59 6.01
C ILE A 54 -10.35 -9.74 5.37
N ASN A 55 -11.62 -9.92 5.76
CA ASN A 55 -12.42 -11.06 5.32
C ASN A 55 -12.54 -11.18 3.81
N ASP A 56 -12.83 -10.09 3.09
CA ASP A 56 -12.95 -10.12 1.63
C ASP A 56 -11.65 -10.56 0.95
N ALA A 57 -10.50 -10.10 1.43
CA ALA A 57 -9.20 -10.49 0.90
C ALA A 57 -8.81 -11.94 1.27
N LYS A 58 -9.29 -12.45 2.41
CA LYS A 58 -9.16 -13.87 2.77
C LYS A 58 -9.99 -14.74 1.82
N GLU A 59 -11.24 -14.35 1.56
CA GLU A 59 -12.13 -15.05 0.63
C GLU A 59 -11.57 -15.06 -0.78
N GLU A 60 -11.11 -13.93 -1.30
CA GLU A 60 -10.43 -13.83 -2.59
C GLU A 60 -9.24 -14.80 -2.66
N SER A 61 -8.38 -14.78 -1.62
CA SER A 61 -7.21 -15.65 -1.55
C SER A 61 -7.57 -17.13 -1.56
N ILE A 62 -8.58 -17.53 -0.80
CA ILE A 62 -9.05 -18.93 -0.76
C ILE A 62 -9.63 -19.33 -2.12
N ASN A 63 -10.48 -18.51 -2.72
CA ASN A 63 -11.09 -18.79 -4.02
C ASN A 63 -10.02 -18.94 -5.11
N THR A 64 -9.01 -18.08 -5.12
CA THR A 64 -7.88 -18.17 -6.06
C THR A 64 -7.08 -19.46 -5.86
N ILE A 65 -6.80 -19.85 -4.61
CA ILE A 65 -6.12 -21.12 -4.33
C ILE A 65 -6.94 -22.32 -4.83
N LEU A 66 -8.26 -22.33 -4.60
CA LEU A 66 -9.15 -23.42 -5.04
C LEU A 66 -9.23 -23.51 -6.57
N GLU A 67 -9.23 -22.37 -7.28
CA GLU A 67 -9.18 -22.31 -8.73
C GLU A 67 -7.90 -23.00 -9.27
N PHE A 68 -6.74 -22.69 -8.71
CA PHE A 68 -5.47 -23.32 -9.12
C PHE A 68 -5.35 -24.77 -8.62
N ALA A 69 -5.96 -25.15 -7.51
CA ALA A 69 -6.06 -26.55 -7.08
C ALA A 69 -6.87 -27.38 -8.09
N GLN A 70 -7.96 -26.82 -8.61
CA GLN A 70 -8.71 -27.44 -9.70
C GLN A 70 -7.88 -27.51 -10.98
N ALA A 71 -7.20 -26.41 -11.36
CA ALA A 71 -6.32 -26.40 -12.55
C ALA A 71 -5.24 -27.48 -12.49
N LYS A 72 -4.69 -27.73 -11.30
CA LYS A 72 -3.72 -28.81 -11.08
C LYS A 72 -4.37 -30.20 -11.23
N THR A 73 -5.55 -30.41 -10.68
CA THR A 73 -6.28 -31.68 -10.81
C THR A 73 -6.64 -31.98 -12.26
N GLU A 74 -6.93 -30.96 -13.06
CA GLU A 74 -7.19 -31.04 -14.49
C GLU A 74 -5.92 -31.20 -15.33
N GLY A 75 -4.73 -31.12 -14.74
CA GLY A 75 -3.44 -31.25 -15.41
C GLY A 75 -3.02 -30.02 -16.24
N ARG A 76 -3.64 -28.84 -15.99
CA ARG A 76 -3.25 -27.59 -16.63
C ARG A 76 -1.96 -26.99 -16.04
N ILE A 77 -1.70 -27.26 -14.76
CA ILE A 77 -0.44 -26.92 -14.08
C ILE A 77 0.12 -28.16 -13.38
N GLU A 78 1.44 -28.21 -13.19
CA GLU A 78 2.10 -29.36 -12.54
C GLU A 78 2.17 -29.20 -11.02
N LYS A 79 2.45 -27.98 -10.55
CA LYS A 79 2.65 -27.68 -9.13
C LYS A 79 1.96 -26.40 -8.71
N LEU A 80 1.42 -26.42 -7.49
CA LEU A 80 0.81 -25.29 -6.83
C LEU A 80 1.49 -25.05 -5.48
N PHE A 81 1.96 -23.83 -5.28
CA PHE A 81 2.52 -23.36 -4.01
C PHE A 81 1.77 -22.15 -3.51
N VAL A 82 1.68 -22.00 -2.20
CA VAL A 82 1.00 -20.87 -1.56
C VAL A 82 1.93 -20.21 -0.55
N MET A 83 1.95 -18.88 -0.53
CA MET A 83 2.70 -18.09 0.43
C MET A 83 1.90 -16.84 0.89
N GLY A 84 2.44 -16.09 1.82
CA GLY A 84 1.92 -14.78 2.18
C GLY A 84 1.15 -14.73 3.50
N CYS A 85 0.33 -13.70 3.66
CA CYS A 85 -0.30 -13.35 4.93
C CYS A 85 -1.36 -14.35 5.40
N LEU A 86 -2.20 -14.87 4.48
CA LEU A 86 -3.21 -15.87 4.82
C LEU A 86 -2.54 -17.17 5.26
N SER A 87 -1.57 -17.62 4.48
CA SER A 87 -0.80 -18.82 4.77
C SER A 87 -0.01 -18.70 6.08
N GLU A 88 0.58 -17.54 6.41
CA GLU A 88 1.22 -17.32 7.70
C GLU A 88 0.27 -17.51 8.88
N ARG A 89 -0.97 -17.04 8.73
CA ARG A 89 -1.96 -17.01 9.80
C ARG A 89 -2.68 -18.35 10.01
N TYR A 90 -2.98 -19.08 8.93
CA TYR A 90 -3.86 -20.24 8.93
C TYR A 90 -3.23 -21.52 8.33
N LEU A 91 -1.89 -21.59 8.29
CA LEU A 91 -1.15 -22.68 7.64
C LEU A 91 -1.65 -24.08 8.02
N ALA A 92 -1.81 -24.33 9.32
CA ALA A 92 -2.16 -25.67 9.83
C ALA A 92 -3.58 -26.13 9.43
N ASP A 93 -4.49 -25.22 9.21
CA ASP A 93 -5.86 -25.52 8.78
C ASP A 93 -5.94 -25.63 7.26
N LEU A 94 -5.34 -24.68 6.54
CA LEU A 94 -5.33 -24.68 5.08
C LEU A 94 -4.64 -25.91 4.47
N GLU A 95 -3.53 -26.37 5.07
CA GLU A 95 -2.82 -27.57 4.64
C GLU A 95 -3.70 -28.84 4.71
N LYS A 96 -4.60 -28.91 5.67
CA LYS A 96 -5.54 -30.04 5.81
C LYS A 96 -6.70 -29.97 4.84
N GLU A 97 -7.22 -28.75 4.63
CA GLU A 97 -8.42 -28.50 3.86
C GLU A 97 -8.17 -28.50 2.35
N ILE A 98 -6.94 -28.14 1.90
CA ILE A 98 -6.58 -28.06 0.49
C ILE A 98 -5.31 -28.89 0.22
N PRO A 99 -5.41 -30.23 0.22
CA PRO A 99 -4.26 -31.13 0.05
C PRO A 99 -3.66 -31.13 -1.36
N GLU A 100 -4.29 -30.46 -2.32
CA GLU A 100 -3.78 -30.29 -3.69
C GLU A 100 -2.57 -29.38 -3.77
N VAL A 101 -2.35 -28.52 -2.78
CA VAL A 101 -1.20 -27.60 -2.70
C VAL A 101 0.07 -28.39 -2.37
N ASP A 102 1.13 -28.26 -3.17
CA ASP A 102 2.40 -28.97 -3.01
C ASP A 102 3.26 -28.44 -1.87
N GLY A 103 3.07 -27.19 -1.48
CA GLY A 103 3.77 -26.60 -0.35
C GLY A 103 3.19 -25.25 0.08
N TRP A 104 3.16 -25.08 1.38
CA TRP A 104 2.68 -23.90 2.04
C TRP A 104 3.83 -23.15 2.71
N TYR A 105 3.94 -21.86 2.44
CA TYR A 105 4.95 -20.98 3.01
C TYR A 105 4.27 -19.79 3.67
N GLY A 106 4.77 -19.41 4.84
CA GLY A 106 4.38 -18.17 5.47
C GLY A 106 5.00 -16.96 4.75
N LYS A 107 4.83 -15.80 5.36
CA LYS A 107 5.35 -14.55 4.82
C LYS A 107 6.89 -14.50 4.77
N PHE A 108 7.57 -15.21 5.69
CA PHE A 108 9.02 -15.08 5.88
C PHE A 108 9.84 -16.26 5.34
N ASN A 109 9.22 -17.40 5.09
CA ASN A 109 9.92 -18.62 4.71
C ASN A 109 9.75 -19.02 3.24
N TYR A 110 9.19 -18.18 2.41
CA TYR A 110 8.98 -18.44 0.97
C TYR A 110 10.28 -18.80 0.22
N ARG A 111 11.44 -18.38 0.73
CA ARG A 111 12.74 -18.76 0.16
C ARG A 111 12.99 -20.27 0.21
N GLN A 112 12.31 -21.00 1.10
CA GLN A 112 12.35 -22.45 1.16
C GLN A 112 11.84 -23.09 -0.13
N LEU A 113 10.98 -22.43 -0.89
CA LEU A 113 10.49 -22.88 -2.19
C LEU A 113 11.63 -23.28 -3.15
N LEU A 114 12.73 -22.51 -3.19
CA LEU A 114 13.90 -22.85 -4.03
C LEU A 114 14.52 -24.19 -3.65
N LYS A 115 14.54 -24.52 -2.36
CA LYS A 115 15.04 -25.80 -1.86
C LYS A 115 14.08 -26.94 -2.18
N ASP A 116 12.78 -26.73 -1.99
CA ASP A 116 11.75 -27.73 -2.22
C ASP A 116 11.57 -28.02 -3.73
N LEU A 117 11.91 -27.07 -4.58
CA LEU A 117 12.04 -27.26 -6.02
C LEU A 117 13.35 -27.98 -6.43
N GLY A 118 14.24 -28.27 -5.49
CA GLY A 118 15.56 -28.89 -5.75
C GLY A 118 16.51 -28.00 -6.54
N THR A 119 16.32 -26.67 -6.44
CA THR A 119 17.14 -25.68 -7.17
C THR A 119 18.42 -25.35 -6.42
N ILE A 120 18.35 -25.37 -5.08
CA ILE A 120 19.47 -25.16 -4.16
C ILE A 120 19.47 -26.24 -3.08
N ASP A 121 20.63 -26.57 -2.55
CA ASP A 121 20.78 -27.54 -1.44
C ASP A 121 20.59 -26.81 -0.08
N ASN A 122 21.11 -25.59 0.05
CA ASN A 122 21.04 -24.80 1.28
C ASN A 122 20.55 -23.39 0.99
N LEU A 123 19.84 -22.78 1.98
CA LEU A 123 19.37 -21.40 1.87
C LEU A 123 20.53 -20.36 1.82
N GLU A 124 21.71 -20.73 2.28
CA GLU A 124 22.93 -19.93 2.19
C GLU A 124 23.43 -19.79 0.74
N ASP A 125 23.02 -20.69 -0.15
CA ASP A 125 23.36 -20.66 -1.57
C ASP A 125 22.50 -19.67 -2.38
N ILE A 126 21.53 -18.99 -1.72
CA ILE A 126 20.69 -17.99 -2.37
C ILE A 126 21.52 -16.78 -2.77
N LYS A 127 21.56 -16.52 -4.08
CA LYS A 127 22.18 -15.32 -4.62
C LYS A 127 21.37 -14.09 -4.23
N GLN A 128 22.05 -13.06 -3.77
CA GLN A 128 21.42 -11.75 -3.71
C GLN A 128 21.16 -11.25 -5.13
N THR A 129 19.93 -10.91 -5.42
CA THR A 129 19.49 -10.51 -6.75
C THR A 129 18.63 -9.28 -6.67
N PRO A 130 18.67 -8.42 -7.70
CA PRO A 130 17.69 -7.35 -7.83
C PRO A 130 16.28 -7.93 -7.85
N ARG A 131 15.34 -7.21 -7.28
CA ARG A 131 13.91 -7.50 -7.35
C ARG A 131 13.44 -7.33 -8.81
N HIS A 132 12.58 -8.22 -9.29
CA HIS A 132 11.91 -8.07 -10.58
C HIS A 132 10.72 -7.11 -10.42
N ILE A 133 10.78 -5.92 -11.02
CA ILE A 133 9.71 -4.92 -10.89
C ILE A 133 8.59 -5.25 -11.87
N THR A 134 7.36 -5.34 -11.35
CA THR A 134 6.15 -5.64 -12.11
C THR A 134 5.29 -4.41 -12.38
N THR A 135 5.48 -3.34 -11.61
CA THR A 135 4.84 -2.04 -11.86
C THR A 135 5.38 -1.40 -13.16
N PRO A 136 4.68 -0.42 -13.74
CA PRO A 136 5.22 0.40 -14.80
C PRO A 136 6.61 0.94 -14.44
N ARG A 137 7.52 0.93 -15.40
CA ARG A 137 8.97 1.16 -15.20
C ARG A 137 9.32 2.45 -14.46
N HIS A 138 8.46 3.45 -14.50
CA HIS A 138 8.70 4.79 -13.97
C HIS A 138 8.39 4.93 -12.48
N TYR A 139 7.70 3.97 -11.85
CA TYR A 139 7.52 3.97 -10.40
C TYR A 139 7.74 2.59 -9.78
N ALA A 140 8.07 2.57 -8.51
CA ALA A 140 8.21 1.34 -7.73
C ALA A 140 7.73 1.55 -6.29
N TYR A 141 7.20 0.49 -5.69
CA TYR A 141 7.00 0.46 -4.24
C TYR A 141 8.32 0.10 -3.55
N LEU A 142 8.66 0.83 -2.50
CA LEU A 142 9.88 0.62 -1.72
C LEU A 142 9.53 0.27 -0.27
N LYS A 143 9.60 -1.02 0.06
CA LYS A 143 9.34 -1.51 1.41
C LYS A 143 10.56 -1.30 2.29
N ILE A 144 10.43 -0.46 3.33
CA ILE A 144 11.55 -0.05 4.19
C ILE A 144 11.63 -0.81 5.52
N SER A 145 10.54 -1.43 5.92
CA SER A 145 10.47 -2.24 7.14
C SER A 145 9.37 -3.31 7.01
N GLU A 146 9.38 -4.26 7.91
CA GLU A 146 8.36 -5.30 8.06
C GLU A 146 7.88 -5.35 9.51
N GLY A 147 6.61 -5.73 9.73
CA GLY A 147 6.04 -5.83 11.06
C GLY A 147 5.60 -4.49 11.67
N CYS A 148 4.90 -4.57 12.81
CA CYS A 148 4.37 -3.39 13.48
C CYS A 148 4.26 -3.64 14.99
N ASP A 149 4.82 -2.73 15.80
CA ASP A 149 4.75 -2.77 17.26
C ASP A 149 3.59 -1.90 17.82
N ARG A 150 2.71 -1.37 16.95
CA ARG A 150 1.46 -0.74 17.38
C ARG A 150 0.44 -1.82 17.71
N HIS A 151 -0.18 -1.71 18.86
CA HIS A 151 -1.16 -2.68 19.34
C HIS A 151 -2.59 -2.16 19.19
N CYS A 152 -2.93 -1.64 17.98
CA CYS A 152 -4.29 -1.21 17.69
C CYS A 152 -5.26 -2.38 17.89
N ALA A 153 -6.35 -2.16 18.63
CA ALA A 153 -7.22 -3.24 19.12
C ALA A 153 -7.84 -4.11 18.00
N TYR A 154 -8.11 -3.52 16.85
CA TYR A 154 -8.73 -4.17 15.68
C TYR A 154 -7.73 -4.84 14.72
N CYS A 155 -6.42 -4.69 14.95
CA CYS A 155 -5.43 -4.95 13.90
C CYS A 155 -4.78 -6.33 14.04
N ALA A 156 -4.91 -7.14 13.00
CA ALA A 156 -4.26 -8.45 12.92
C ALA A 156 -2.80 -8.41 12.42
N ILE A 157 -2.27 -7.25 12.02
CA ILE A 157 -0.92 -7.14 11.46
C ILE A 157 0.16 -7.73 12.38
N PRO A 158 0.20 -7.44 13.70
CA PRO A 158 1.21 -8.04 14.58
C PRO A 158 1.15 -9.58 14.65
N LEU A 159 -0.04 -10.16 14.43
CA LEU A 159 -0.23 -11.62 14.39
C LEU A 159 0.31 -12.25 13.10
N ILE A 160 0.38 -11.46 12.01
CA ILE A 160 0.80 -11.92 10.68
C ILE A 160 2.29 -11.63 10.45
N THR A 161 2.71 -10.40 10.74
CA THR A 161 4.05 -9.91 10.36
C THR A 161 5.02 -9.78 11.54
N GLY A 162 4.51 -10.01 12.77
CA GLY A 162 5.32 -9.93 13.97
C GLY A 162 5.77 -8.50 14.31
N ARG A 163 6.88 -8.42 15.03
CA ARG A 163 7.44 -7.16 15.50
C ARG A 163 8.07 -6.35 14.38
N HIS A 164 8.12 -5.03 14.60
CA HIS A 164 8.75 -4.11 13.66
C HIS A 164 10.23 -4.42 13.44
N GLN A 165 10.66 -4.49 12.18
CA GLN A 165 12.03 -4.72 11.76
C GLN A 165 12.37 -3.80 10.59
N SER A 166 13.24 -2.82 10.82
CA SER A 166 13.72 -1.91 9.80
C SER A 166 14.75 -2.58 8.89
N ARG A 167 14.65 -2.34 7.61
CA ARG A 167 15.74 -2.68 6.68
C ARG A 167 16.93 -1.74 6.89
N PRO A 168 18.18 -2.21 6.75
CA PRO A 168 19.35 -1.35 6.79
C PRO A 168 19.26 -0.20 5.77
N MET A 169 19.54 1.02 6.21
CA MET A 169 19.38 2.22 5.37
C MET A 169 20.23 2.14 4.09
N ASP A 170 21.45 1.66 4.19
CA ASP A 170 22.34 1.57 3.03
C ASP A 170 21.82 0.57 1.98
N GLU A 171 21.20 -0.55 2.40
CA GLU A 171 20.56 -1.50 1.48
C GLU A 171 19.38 -0.86 0.73
N ILE A 172 18.57 -0.06 1.43
CA ILE A 172 17.45 0.68 0.82
C ILE A 172 17.99 1.69 -0.21
N LEU A 173 19.01 2.45 0.15
CA LEU A 173 19.59 3.45 -0.74
C LEU A 173 20.27 2.81 -1.96
N ASP A 174 20.88 1.64 -1.81
CA ASP A 174 21.47 0.90 -2.93
C ASP A 174 20.39 0.35 -3.88
N GLU A 175 19.26 -0.15 -3.33
CA GLU A 175 18.10 -0.53 -4.13
C GLU A 175 17.55 0.67 -4.92
N VAL A 176 17.38 1.83 -4.28
CA VAL A 176 16.93 3.06 -4.95
C VAL A 176 17.86 3.43 -6.10
N ARG A 177 19.19 3.42 -5.87
CA ARG A 177 20.18 3.72 -6.93
C ARG A 177 20.08 2.75 -8.10
N GLN A 178 19.85 1.47 -7.82
CA GLN A 178 19.68 0.46 -8.87
C GLN A 178 18.41 0.72 -9.67
N LEU A 179 17.28 0.93 -9.00
CA LEU A 179 15.99 1.18 -9.64
C LEU A 179 16.02 2.47 -10.49
N VAL A 180 16.70 3.52 -10.04
CA VAL A 180 16.91 4.74 -10.86
C VAL A 180 17.67 4.42 -12.15
N LYS A 181 18.71 3.59 -12.11
CA LYS A 181 19.44 3.15 -13.32
C LYS A 181 18.53 2.38 -14.27
N ASP A 182 17.56 1.64 -13.74
CA ASP A 182 16.60 0.85 -14.51
C ASP A 182 15.43 1.70 -15.04
N GLY A 183 15.37 2.99 -14.66
CA GLY A 183 14.41 3.98 -15.19
C GLY A 183 13.31 4.41 -14.23
N THR A 184 13.34 3.96 -12.98
CA THR A 184 12.37 4.39 -11.96
C THR A 184 12.61 5.84 -11.56
N LYS A 185 11.55 6.63 -11.54
CA LYS A 185 11.53 8.06 -11.22
C LYS A 185 10.78 8.36 -9.93
N GLU A 186 9.76 7.55 -9.62
CA GLU A 186 8.91 7.70 -8.43
C GLU A 186 9.06 6.49 -7.50
N PHE A 187 9.22 6.79 -6.21
CA PHE A 187 9.32 5.80 -5.14
C PHE A 187 8.16 5.97 -4.16
N ASN A 188 7.28 4.98 -4.11
CA ASN A 188 6.21 4.90 -3.13
C ASN A 188 6.74 4.15 -1.91
N VAL A 189 7.12 4.89 -0.87
CA VAL A 189 7.73 4.34 0.36
C VAL A 189 6.64 3.74 1.23
N ILE A 190 6.74 2.45 1.49
CA ILE A 190 5.74 1.65 2.21
C ILE A 190 6.33 0.89 3.38
N ALA A 191 5.50 0.69 4.41
CA ALA A 191 5.73 -0.15 5.58
C ALA A 191 4.37 -0.54 6.17
N GLN A 192 4.32 -1.33 7.22
CA GLN A 192 3.10 -1.46 8.03
C GLN A 192 2.91 -0.23 8.92
N GLU A 193 4.00 0.38 9.35
CA GLU A 193 4.03 1.67 10.05
C GLU A 193 5.32 2.43 9.66
N LEU A 194 5.15 3.47 8.84
CA LEU A 194 6.25 4.22 8.23
C LEU A 194 7.09 4.98 9.26
N THR A 195 6.41 5.62 10.23
CA THR A 195 7.04 6.57 11.15
C THR A 195 7.95 5.89 12.19
N TYR A 196 7.84 4.56 12.32
CA TYR A 196 8.65 3.77 13.26
C TYR A 196 10.03 3.38 12.71
N TYR A 197 10.30 3.64 11.44
CA TYR A 197 11.55 3.26 10.80
C TYR A 197 12.77 3.70 11.60
N GLY A 198 13.65 2.76 11.92
CA GLY A 198 14.90 2.93 12.66
C GLY A 198 14.81 2.71 14.17
N ILE A 199 13.61 2.72 14.77
CA ILE A 199 13.45 2.66 16.22
C ILE A 199 13.96 1.34 16.84
N ASP A 200 13.89 0.26 16.10
CA ASP A 200 14.41 -1.06 16.47
C ASP A 200 15.93 -1.16 16.37
N LEU A 201 16.58 -0.24 15.66
CA LEU A 201 18.03 -0.24 15.47
C LEU A 201 18.76 0.44 16.63
N ASP A 202 18.31 1.61 17.07
CA ASP A 202 18.99 2.40 18.11
C ASP A 202 18.04 3.19 19.05
N GLY A 203 16.73 2.93 18.95
CA GLY A 203 15.71 3.60 19.77
C GLY A 203 15.28 4.96 19.22
N LYS A 204 15.65 5.34 17.98
CA LYS A 204 15.28 6.60 17.35
C LYS A 204 14.58 6.38 16.02
N GLN A 205 13.70 7.30 15.67
CA GLN A 205 13.09 7.34 14.34
C GLN A 205 14.10 7.93 13.34
N HIS A 206 14.34 7.22 12.23
CA HIS A 206 15.26 7.63 11.16
C HIS A 206 14.57 7.86 9.82
N ILE A 207 13.24 7.95 9.81
CA ILE A 207 12.50 8.14 8.55
C ILE A 207 12.88 9.44 7.85
N ALA A 208 13.03 10.56 8.58
CA ALA A 208 13.41 11.84 7.97
C ALA A 208 14.79 11.76 7.32
N GLU A 209 15.78 11.15 7.99
CA GLU A 209 17.13 10.96 7.42
C GLU A 209 17.08 10.07 6.17
N LEU A 210 16.34 8.96 6.21
CA LEU A 210 16.21 8.09 5.05
C LEU A 210 15.62 8.83 3.85
N ILE A 211 14.51 9.56 4.04
CA ILE A 211 13.86 10.30 2.95
C ILE A 211 14.75 11.42 2.42
N GLU A 212 15.46 12.12 3.30
CA GLU A 212 16.41 13.16 2.89
C GLU A 212 17.55 12.59 2.02
N ARG A 213 18.14 11.46 2.44
CA ARG A 213 19.20 10.78 1.68
C ARG A 213 18.70 10.19 0.35
N MET A 214 17.48 9.67 0.32
CA MET A 214 16.84 9.23 -0.93
C MET A 214 16.64 10.40 -1.89
N ALA A 215 16.15 11.54 -1.38
CA ALA A 215 15.91 12.74 -2.18
C ALA A 215 17.19 13.32 -2.81
N ASP A 216 18.36 13.05 -2.23
CA ASP A 216 19.65 13.48 -2.74
C ASP A 216 20.24 12.54 -3.82
N ILE A 217 19.59 11.42 -4.13
CA ILE A 217 20.03 10.51 -5.19
C ILE A 217 19.60 11.10 -6.55
N PRO A 218 20.56 11.38 -7.46
CA PRO A 218 20.25 11.90 -8.79
C PRO A 218 19.32 10.93 -9.56
N GLY A 219 18.26 11.47 -10.15
CA GLY A 219 17.26 10.70 -10.91
C GLY A 219 16.02 10.31 -10.10
N VAL A 220 16.01 10.52 -8.78
CA VAL A 220 14.80 10.43 -7.97
C VAL A 220 14.00 11.71 -8.18
N GLU A 221 12.84 11.59 -8.83
CA GLU A 221 11.97 12.71 -9.19
C GLU A 221 10.80 12.88 -8.22
N TRP A 222 10.26 11.77 -7.67
CA TRP A 222 9.19 11.77 -6.67
C TRP A 222 9.42 10.71 -5.58
N ILE A 223 9.21 11.11 -4.34
CA ILE A 223 9.13 10.23 -3.16
C ILE A 223 7.79 10.47 -2.50
N ARG A 224 6.99 9.43 -2.36
CA ARG A 224 5.66 9.47 -1.75
C ARG A 224 5.62 8.61 -0.50
N LEU A 225 4.96 9.10 0.56
CA LEU A 225 4.97 8.50 1.89
C LEU A 225 3.61 7.89 2.23
N HIS A 226 3.62 6.60 2.57
CA HIS A 226 2.41 5.83 2.88
C HIS A 226 2.47 5.21 4.26
N TYR A 227 1.27 5.05 4.87
CA TYR A 227 1.09 4.32 6.13
C TYR A 227 1.77 4.96 7.35
N ALA A 228 1.70 6.28 7.46
CA ALA A 228 2.13 7.00 8.67
C ALA A 228 1.15 6.77 9.84
N TYR A 229 1.66 6.88 11.04
CA TYR A 229 0.89 6.76 12.27
C TYR A 229 0.85 8.10 13.02
N PRO A 230 -0.29 8.50 13.64
CA PRO A 230 -0.43 9.81 14.23
C PRO A 230 0.34 10.02 15.54
N ALA A 231 0.45 8.98 16.40
CA ALA A 231 1.13 9.12 17.68
C ALA A 231 2.65 9.10 17.53
N HIS A 232 3.31 10.01 18.25
CA HIS A 232 4.78 10.18 18.18
C HIS A 232 5.28 10.47 16.76
N PHE A 233 4.58 11.35 16.06
CA PHE A 233 4.91 11.72 14.70
C PHE A 233 6.32 12.34 14.61
N PRO A 234 7.17 11.95 13.63
CA PRO A 234 8.52 12.47 13.46
C PRO A 234 8.49 13.87 12.82
N TRP A 235 8.48 14.91 13.63
CA TRP A 235 8.30 16.30 13.19
C TRP A 235 9.39 16.80 12.24
N ASP A 236 10.60 16.26 12.33
CA ASP A 236 11.71 16.53 11.41
C ASP A 236 11.42 16.08 9.96
N LEU A 237 10.51 15.13 9.76
CA LEU A 237 10.05 14.72 8.44
C LEU A 237 9.37 15.88 7.68
N LEU A 238 8.64 16.77 8.38
CA LEU A 238 7.98 17.91 7.75
C LEU A 238 8.99 18.91 7.15
N ARG A 239 10.15 19.10 7.80
CA ARG A 239 11.25 19.88 7.24
C ARG A 239 11.68 19.28 5.91
N VAL A 240 11.89 17.96 5.84
CA VAL A 240 12.31 17.28 4.62
C VAL A 240 11.27 17.43 3.51
N MET A 241 9.98 17.23 3.83
CA MET A 241 8.87 17.41 2.88
C MET A 241 8.77 18.84 2.34
N ARG A 242 9.07 19.84 3.16
CA ARG A 242 9.07 21.25 2.76
C ARG A 242 10.27 21.63 1.90
N GLU A 243 11.47 21.16 2.25
CA GLU A 243 12.74 21.60 1.64
C GLU A 243 13.11 20.80 0.39
N LYS A 244 12.79 19.51 0.33
CA LYS A 244 13.10 18.65 -0.82
C LYS A 244 11.95 18.66 -1.83
N LYS A 245 12.21 19.25 -3.01
CA LYS A 245 11.18 19.44 -4.06
C LYS A 245 10.70 18.14 -4.70
N ASN A 246 11.47 17.07 -4.56
CA ASN A 246 11.15 15.72 -5.05
C ASN A 246 10.51 14.83 -3.97
N VAL A 247 10.27 15.35 -2.77
CA VAL A 247 9.39 14.71 -1.80
C VAL A 247 7.98 15.27 -2.03
N CYS A 248 7.07 14.40 -2.45
CA CYS A 248 5.69 14.77 -2.76
C CYS A 248 5.03 15.41 -1.52
N LYS A 249 4.29 16.48 -1.74
CA LYS A 249 3.45 17.06 -0.69
C LYS A 249 2.20 16.21 -0.49
N TYR A 250 2.41 14.98 -0.10
CA TYR A 250 1.42 13.95 0.09
C TYR A 250 1.80 13.09 1.29
N LEU A 251 0.87 12.89 2.20
CA LEU A 251 1.06 12.03 3.37
C LEU A 251 -0.19 11.17 3.58
N ASP A 252 -0.01 9.85 3.51
CA ASP A 252 -1.03 8.89 3.91
C ASP A 252 -0.86 8.57 5.39
N ILE A 253 -1.83 8.97 6.21
CA ILE A 253 -1.82 8.83 7.66
C ILE A 253 -3.14 8.25 8.17
N ALA A 254 -3.10 7.06 8.74
CA ALA A 254 -4.28 6.35 9.21
C ALA A 254 -4.74 6.86 10.58
N LEU A 255 -5.74 7.75 10.61
CA LEU A 255 -6.28 8.35 11.84
C LEU A 255 -7.30 7.44 12.53
N GLN A 256 -8.10 6.72 11.76
CA GLN A 256 -9.14 5.77 12.15
C GLN A 256 -10.39 6.40 12.79
N HIS A 257 -10.26 7.24 13.78
CA HIS A 257 -11.34 7.96 14.44
C HIS A 257 -10.88 9.31 15.02
N ILE A 258 -11.78 10.06 15.65
CA ILE A 258 -11.46 11.34 16.33
C ILE A 258 -11.95 11.41 17.77
N SER A 259 -13.02 10.70 18.14
CA SER A 259 -13.52 10.69 19.51
C SER A 259 -12.49 10.09 20.46
N ASP A 260 -12.21 10.73 21.59
CA ASP A 260 -11.29 10.21 22.59
C ASP A 260 -11.75 8.85 23.14
N HIS A 261 -13.06 8.64 23.25
CA HIS A 261 -13.66 7.37 23.61
C HIS A 261 -13.21 6.28 22.63
N MET A 262 -13.43 6.47 21.33
CA MET A 262 -13.08 5.50 20.30
C MET A 262 -11.56 5.34 20.14
N LEU A 263 -10.79 6.42 20.15
CA LEU A 263 -9.33 6.36 20.07
C LEU A 263 -8.73 5.54 21.21
N SER A 264 -9.28 5.68 22.43
CA SER A 264 -8.89 4.88 23.60
C SER A 264 -9.26 3.40 23.44
N GLN A 265 -10.50 3.10 23.04
CA GLN A 265 -10.98 1.73 22.78
C GLN A 265 -10.16 1.04 21.69
N MET A 266 -9.86 1.75 20.60
CA MET A 266 -9.04 1.27 19.50
C MET A 266 -7.55 1.18 19.85
N GLN A 267 -7.11 1.61 21.05
CA GLN A 267 -5.71 1.64 21.49
C GLN A 267 -4.81 2.46 20.53
N ARG A 268 -5.28 3.64 20.10
CA ARG A 268 -4.54 4.49 19.15
C ARG A 268 -3.43 5.32 19.79
N HIS A 269 -3.40 5.44 21.11
CA HIS A 269 -2.40 6.20 21.85
C HIS A 269 -2.22 7.65 21.39
N VAL A 270 -3.29 8.26 20.95
CA VAL A 270 -3.40 9.66 20.53
C VAL A 270 -4.77 10.18 20.95
N THR A 271 -4.84 11.45 21.32
CA THR A 271 -6.09 12.11 21.69
C THR A 271 -6.68 12.89 20.52
N LYS A 272 -7.95 13.27 20.67
CA LYS A 272 -8.65 14.19 19.78
C LYS A 272 -7.85 15.48 19.59
N GLU A 273 -7.42 16.12 20.69
CA GLU A 273 -6.67 17.37 20.65
C GLU A 273 -5.35 17.24 19.91
N GLU A 274 -4.57 16.18 20.21
CA GLU A 274 -3.31 15.87 19.50
C GLU A 274 -3.54 15.62 18.02
N THR A 275 -4.64 14.98 17.63
CA THR A 275 -4.99 14.74 16.23
C THR A 275 -5.32 16.04 15.50
N TYR A 276 -6.12 16.95 16.11
CA TYR A 276 -6.40 18.28 15.55
C TYR A 276 -5.11 19.09 15.38
N GLU A 277 -4.23 19.07 16.37
CA GLU A 277 -2.95 19.77 16.34
C GLU A 277 -2.02 19.19 15.26
N LEU A 278 -1.96 17.87 15.12
CA LEU A 278 -1.20 17.22 14.06
C LEU A 278 -1.64 17.72 12.66
N ILE A 279 -2.95 17.74 12.37
CA ILE A 279 -3.45 18.20 11.08
C ILE A 279 -3.14 19.68 10.85
N ARG A 280 -3.25 20.55 11.88
CA ARG A 280 -2.84 21.95 11.77
C ARG A 280 -1.37 22.10 11.41
N GLN A 281 -0.49 21.41 12.15
CA GLN A 281 0.95 21.50 11.93
C GLN A 281 1.36 20.94 10.56
N LEU A 282 0.76 19.84 10.11
CA LEU A 282 0.98 19.31 8.76
C LEU A 282 0.70 20.39 7.70
N ARG A 283 -0.40 21.12 7.81
CA ARG A 283 -0.79 22.14 6.83
C ARG A 283 0.03 23.44 6.95
N GLU A 284 0.43 23.81 8.15
CA GLU A 284 1.26 25.00 8.40
C GLU A 284 2.71 24.79 7.95
N GLU A 285 3.31 23.65 8.31
CA GLU A 285 4.72 23.36 8.02
C GLU A 285 4.95 22.94 6.56
N VAL A 286 3.96 22.33 5.91
CA VAL A 286 4.03 21.91 4.50
C VAL A 286 2.87 22.49 3.72
N PRO A 287 2.92 23.79 3.34
CA PRO A 287 1.84 24.42 2.60
C PRO A 287 1.49 23.68 1.31
N GLY A 288 0.21 23.38 1.13
CA GLY A 288 -0.33 22.62 0.00
C GLY A 288 -0.18 21.10 0.13
N ILE A 289 0.10 20.59 1.33
CA ILE A 289 0.09 19.15 1.58
C ILE A 289 -1.29 18.55 1.33
N HIS A 290 -1.33 17.43 0.63
CA HIS A 290 -2.50 16.59 0.47
C HIS A 290 -2.43 15.47 1.51
N ILE A 291 -3.43 15.43 2.38
CA ILE A 291 -3.52 14.42 3.45
C ILE A 291 -4.51 13.35 3.00
N ARG A 292 -3.99 12.12 2.89
CA ARG A 292 -4.81 10.93 2.76
C ARG A 292 -5.00 10.30 4.11
N THR A 293 -6.22 9.87 4.41
CA THR A 293 -6.51 9.17 5.66
C THR A 293 -7.47 8.00 5.47
N THR A 294 -7.46 7.12 6.44
CA THR A 294 -8.41 6.04 6.58
C THR A 294 -9.14 6.19 7.91
N LEU A 295 -10.46 6.08 7.86
CA LEU A 295 -11.35 6.12 9.03
C LEU A 295 -12.12 4.82 9.16
N MET A 296 -12.57 4.51 10.37
CA MET A 296 -13.35 3.33 10.69
C MET A 296 -14.61 3.74 11.43
N VAL A 297 -15.75 3.17 11.05
CA VAL A 297 -17.05 3.39 11.69
C VAL A 297 -17.58 2.08 12.23
N GLY A 298 -18.42 2.15 13.28
CA GLY A 298 -19.06 0.96 13.86
C GLY A 298 -18.12 0.06 14.64
N PHE A 299 -17.02 0.59 15.15
CA PHE A 299 -16.17 -0.13 16.11
C PHE A 299 -16.99 -0.41 17.39
N PRO A 300 -16.78 -1.56 18.09
CA PRO A 300 -17.51 -1.89 19.31
C PRO A 300 -17.59 -0.72 20.30
N GLY A 301 -18.82 -0.43 20.75
CA GLY A 301 -19.11 0.67 21.65
C GLY A 301 -19.23 2.06 21.02
N GLU A 302 -19.10 2.20 19.69
CA GLU A 302 -19.26 3.50 19.01
C GLU A 302 -20.69 4.03 19.17
N THR A 303 -20.81 5.19 19.84
CA THR A 303 -22.10 5.87 20.06
C THR A 303 -22.46 6.80 18.88
N ASP A 304 -23.68 7.30 18.87
CA ASP A 304 -24.11 8.30 17.91
C ASP A 304 -23.34 9.62 18.10
N GLU A 305 -22.99 9.98 19.34
CA GLU A 305 -22.19 11.14 19.68
C GLU A 305 -20.76 11.02 19.12
N ASP A 306 -20.13 9.85 19.25
CA ASP A 306 -18.81 9.57 18.67
C ASP A 306 -18.83 9.74 17.15
N PHE A 307 -19.87 9.23 16.49
CA PHE A 307 -20.05 9.36 15.05
C PHE A 307 -20.32 10.80 14.62
N GLU A 308 -21.09 11.58 15.37
CA GLU A 308 -21.29 13.02 15.10
C GLU A 308 -19.97 13.79 15.18
N GLU A 309 -19.13 13.50 16.20
CA GLU A 309 -17.79 14.09 16.30
C GLU A 309 -16.91 13.75 15.09
N LEU A 310 -16.98 12.51 14.60
CA LEU A 310 -16.23 12.06 13.43
C LEU A 310 -16.65 12.83 12.16
N LYS A 311 -17.96 13.03 11.96
CA LYS A 311 -18.47 13.81 10.82
C LYS A 311 -18.01 15.27 10.86
N GLU A 312 -18.08 15.92 12.03
CA GLU A 312 -17.64 17.30 12.20
C GLU A 312 -16.12 17.41 11.99
N PHE A 313 -15.35 16.42 12.42
CA PHE A 313 -13.92 16.36 12.16
C PHE A 313 -13.60 16.27 10.66
N VAL A 314 -14.26 15.42 9.91
CA VAL A 314 -14.07 15.30 8.45
C VAL A 314 -14.39 16.60 7.74
N LYS A 315 -15.49 17.28 8.11
CA LYS A 315 -15.86 18.59 7.56
C LYS A 315 -14.81 19.66 7.86
N TRP A 316 -14.26 19.65 9.07
CA TRP A 316 -13.22 20.59 9.49
C TRP A 316 -11.87 20.30 8.81
N ALA A 317 -11.46 19.04 8.78
CA ALA A 317 -10.16 18.63 8.25
C ALA A 317 -10.07 18.78 6.74
N ARG A 318 -11.20 18.61 6.03
CA ARG A 318 -11.28 18.68 4.55
C ARG A 318 -10.15 17.86 3.90
N PHE A 319 -10.10 16.57 4.21
CA PHE A 319 -9.08 15.68 3.66
C PHE A 319 -9.16 15.66 2.14
N GLU A 320 -8.01 15.74 1.48
CA GLU A 320 -7.92 15.65 0.03
C GLU A 320 -8.25 14.22 -0.43
N ARG A 321 -7.89 13.23 0.38
CA ARG A 321 -8.19 11.82 0.15
C ARG A 321 -8.63 11.16 1.45
N MET A 322 -9.77 10.50 1.43
CA MET A 322 -10.24 9.76 2.58
C MET A 322 -10.96 8.49 2.14
N GLY A 323 -10.52 7.35 2.68
CA GLY A 323 -11.27 6.12 2.67
C GLY A 323 -11.89 5.85 4.04
N ALA A 324 -13.04 5.21 4.09
CA ALA A 324 -13.62 4.74 5.33
C ALA A 324 -14.08 3.28 5.19
N PHE A 325 -14.09 2.56 6.32
CA PHE A 325 -14.51 1.17 6.39
C PHE A 325 -15.46 0.96 7.57
N ALA A 326 -16.43 0.09 7.39
CA ALA A 326 -17.17 -0.49 8.51
C ALA A 326 -16.25 -1.43 9.28
N TYR A 327 -16.32 -1.42 10.60
CA TYR A 327 -15.60 -2.39 11.42
C TYR A 327 -16.02 -3.82 11.06
N SER A 328 -15.03 -4.66 10.86
CA SER A 328 -15.16 -6.10 10.70
C SER A 328 -14.31 -6.78 11.76
N GLU A 329 -14.89 -7.68 12.52
CA GLU A 329 -14.20 -8.44 13.54
C GLU A 329 -13.15 -9.35 12.92
N GLU A 330 -11.94 -9.30 13.46
CA GLU A 330 -10.82 -10.12 13.02
C GLU A 330 -10.33 -11.03 14.16
N GLU A 331 -10.32 -12.33 13.90
CA GLU A 331 -9.93 -13.37 14.83
C GLU A 331 -8.54 -13.13 15.44
N GLY A 332 -8.41 -13.36 16.73
CA GLY A 332 -7.17 -13.23 17.49
C GLY A 332 -6.77 -11.79 17.79
N THR A 333 -7.53 -10.78 17.37
CA THR A 333 -7.27 -9.38 17.72
C THR A 333 -7.72 -9.07 19.15
N TYR A 334 -7.21 -7.97 19.69
CA TYR A 334 -7.63 -7.54 21.04
C TYR A 334 -9.13 -7.22 21.09
N SER A 335 -9.68 -6.60 20.05
CA SER A 335 -11.10 -6.26 20.00
C SER A 335 -11.99 -7.50 20.01
N GLU A 336 -11.66 -8.52 19.23
CA GLU A 336 -12.42 -9.78 19.19
C GLU A 336 -12.41 -10.49 20.56
N GLN A 337 -11.30 -10.43 21.29
CA GLN A 337 -11.17 -11.11 22.57
C GLN A 337 -11.78 -10.35 23.77
N HIS A 338 -11.99 -9.02 23.65
CA HIS A 338 -12.33 -8.19 24.82
C HIS A 338 -13.59 -7.34 24.64
N TYR A 339 -14.09 -7.17 23.41
CA TYR A 339 -15.27 -6.38 23.14
C TYR A 339 -16.33 -7.25 22.47
N GLU A 340 -17.59 -6.95 22.70
CA GLU A 340 -18.72 -7.48 21.96
C GLU A 340 -18.96 -6.53 20.77
N ASP A 341 -19.14 -7.07 19.57
CA ASP A 341 -19.52 -6.29 18.40
C ASP A 341 -21.00 -5.91 18.50
N ASP A 342 -21.26 -4.84 19.27
CA ASP A 342 -22.58 -4.37 19.67
C ASP A 342 -23.22 -3.38 18.71
N VAL A 343 -22.48 -2.94 17.66
CA VAL A 343 -23.02 -2.03 16.65
C VAL A 343 -23.62 -2.85 15.50
N PRO A 344 -24.95 -2.77 15.27
CA PRO A 344 -25.59 -3.53 14.19
C PRO A 344 -24.99 -3.21 12.82
N GLU A 345 -24.86 -4.22 11.95
CA GLU A 345 -24.26 -4.06 10.62
C GLU A 345 -24.95 -3.00 9.77
N GLU A 346 -26.29 -2.90 9.86
CA GLU A 346 -27.05 -1.86 9.19
C GLU A 346 -26.65 -0.44 9.65
N VAL A 347 -26.34 -0.27 10.95
CA VAL A 347 -25.88 1.01 11.50
C VAL A 347 -24.47 1.33 11.01
N LYS A 348 -23.57 0.35 11.00
CA LYS A 348 -22.21 0.50 10.43
C LYS A 348 -22.26 0.97 8.99
N GLN A 349 -23.09 0.31 8.16
CA GLN A 349 -23.23 0.68 6.75
C GLN A 349 -23.86 2.08 6.57
N GLN A 350 -24.86 2.43 7.36
CA GLN A 350 -25.47 3.77 7.32
C GLN A 350 -24.47 4.87 7.72
N ARG A 351 -23.61 4.61 8.72
CA ARG A 351 -22.55 5.53 9.14
C ARG A 351 -21.51 5.68 8.04
N LEU A 352 -21.07 4.58 7.44
CA LEU A 352 -20.14 4.56 6.32
C LEU A 352 -20.66 5.40 5.14
N ASP A 353 -21.90 5.15 4.70
CA ASP A 353 -22.52 5.87 3.59
C ASP A 353 -22.61 7.39 3.85
N LYS A 354 -22.99 7.77 5.09
CA LYS A 354 -23.06 9.19 5.47
C LYS A 354 -21.67 9.85 5.45
N LEU A 355 -20.67 9.18 5.98
CA LEU A 355 -19.30 9.70 6.03
C LEU A 355 -18.72 9.86 4.63
N MET A 356 -18.90 8.85 3.77
CA MET A 356 -18.43 8.87 2.39
C MET A 356 -19.12 9.94 1.54
N ARG A 357 -20.42 10.22 1.75
CA ARG A 357 -21.10 11.33 1.08
C ARG A 357 -20.51 12.71 1.48
N ILE A 358 -20.12 12.90 2.75
CA ILE A 358 -19.45 14.12 3.18
C ILE A 358 -18.12 14.27 2.45
N GLN A 359 -17.33 13.20 2.39
CA GLN A 359 -16.04 13.21 1.70
C GLN A 359 -16.19 13.42 0.19
N GLN A 360 -17.19 12.85 -0.45
CA GLN A 360 -17.48 13.03 -1.88
C GLN A 360 -17.68 14.51 -2.22
N HIS A 361 -18.45 15.24 -1.40
CA HIS A 361 -18.62 16.70 -1.55
C HIS A 361 -17.30 17.45 -1.37
N ILE A 362 -16.53 17.12 -0.34
CA ILE A 362 -15.24 17.75 -0.09
C ILE A 362 -14.27 17.49 -1.26
N SER A 363 -14.23 16.27 -1.77
CA SER A 363 -13.38 15.89 -2.91
C SER A 363 -13.76 16.69 -4.15
N ALA A 364 -15.05 16.78 -4.50
CA ALA A 364 -15.53 17.55 -5.64
C ALA A 364 -15.14 19.05 -5.54
N GLU A 365 -15.28 19.66 -4.37
CA GLU A 365 -14.87 21.06 -4.14
C GLU A 365 -13.36 21.25 -4.31
N LEU A 366 -12.55 20.35 -3.73
CA LEU A 366 -11.08 20.44 -3.79
C LEU A 366 -10.53 20.16 -5.19
N GLU A 367 -11.16 19.25 -5.96
CA GLU A 367 -10.80 19.02 -7.36
C GLU A 367 -11.19 20.24 -8.23
N ALA A 368 -12.36 20.85 -7.99
CA ALA A 368 -12.77 22.05 -8.71
C ALA A 368 -11.82 23.25 -8.46
N GLU A 369 -11.21 23.36 -7.28
CA GLU A 369 -10.22 24.40 -6.97
C GLU A 369 -8.94 24.28 -7.83
N LYS A 370 -8.66 23.11 -8.43
CA LYS A 370 -7.51 22.89 -9.32
C LYS A 370 -7.74 23.40 -10.74
N VAL A 371 -8.99 23.62 -11.14
CA VAL A 371 -9.33 24.12 -12.50
C VAL A 371 -8.66 25.47 -12.74
N GLY A 372 -7.97 25.57 -13.88
CA GLY A 372 -7.17 26.74 -14.25
C GLY A 372 -5.72 26.72 -13.76
N GLN A 373 -5.37 25.82 -12.84
CA GLN A 373 -3.99 25.63 -12.40
C GLN A 373 -3.16 24.85 -13.43
N THR A 374 -1.85 24.99 -13.36
CA THR A 374 -0.89 24.17 -14.10
C THR A 374 -0.18 23.25 -13.11
N LEU A 375 -0.30 21.95 -13.33
CA LEU A 375 0.27 20.92 -12.46
C LEU A 375 1.30 20.09 -13.23
N LYS A 376 2.36 19.65 -12.52
CA LYS A 376 3.31 18.66 -13.04
C LYS A 376 2.66 17.27 -12.98
N VAL A 377 2.58 16.59 -14.11
CA VAL A 377 1.91 15.29 -14.26
C VAL A 377 2.88 14.27 -14.85
N ILE A 378 2.99 13.08 -14.23
CA ILE A 378 3.63 11.92 -14.83
C ILE A 378 2.58 11.12 -15.61
N ILE A 379 2.93 10.65 -16.80
CA ILE A 379 2.02 9.82 -17.60
C ILE A 379 2.22 8.35 -17.25
N ASP A 380 1.18 7.70 -16.76
CA ASP A 380 1.25 6.29 -16.34
C ASP A 380 0.90 5.33 -17.48
N ARG A 381 -0.14 5.65 -18.26
CA ARG A 381 -0.64 4.77 -19.32
C ARG A 381 -1.44 5.52 -20.37
N ARG A 382 -1.77 4.82 -21.45
CA ARG A 382 -2.80 5.24 -22.39
C ARG A 382 -4.01 4.31 -22.24
N GLU A 383 -5.17 4.90 -22.13
CA GLU A 383 -6.44 4.18 -22.00
C GLU A 383 -7.49 4.83 -22.88
N GLY A 384 -7.94 4.10 -23.91
CA GLY A 384 -8.88 4.62 -24.90
C GLY A 384 -8.38 5.90 -25.56
N ASP A 385 -9.18 6.96 -25.45
CA ASP A 385 -8.92 8.29 -26.03
C ASP A 385 -8.14 9.22 -25.09
N TYR A 386 -7.62 8.71 -23.96
CA TYR A 386 -6.88 9.50 -22.99
C TYR A 386 -5.50 8.94 -22.69
N TYR A 387 -4.56 9.83 -22.42
CA TYR A 387 -3.42 9.57 -21.58
C TYR A 387 -3.84 9.78 -20.14
N VAL A 388 -3.53 8.82 -19.30
CA VAL A 388 -3.83 8.84 -17.88
C VAL A 388 -2.53 9.08 -17.12
N GLY A 389 -2.55 10.07 -16.22
CA GLY A 389 -1.39 10.42 -15.44
C GLY A 389 -1.75 10.84 -14.02
N ARG A 390 -0.75 11.18 -13.24
CA ARG A 390 -0.90 11.59 -11.84
C ARG A 390 -0.09 12.82 -11.52
N THR A 391 -0.56 13.58 -10.56
CA THR A 391 0.19 14.67 -9.93
C THR A 391 1.00 14.16 -8.73
N GLU A 392 1.85 15.01 -8.15
CA GLU A 392 2.49 14.74 -6.86
C GLU A 392 1.50 14.46 -5.71
N TYR A 393 0.23 14.77 -5.90
CA TYR A 393 -0.84 14.64 -4.91
C TYR A 393 -1.63 13.33 -5.03
N CYS A 394 -1.27 12.45 -5.94
CA CYS A 394 -2.01 11.21 -6.22
C CYS A 394 -1.08 10.00 -6.23
N SER A 395 -1.39 9.02 -5.40
CA SER A 395 -0.73 7.71 -5.39
C SER A 395 -1.18 6.84 -6.56
N PRO A 396 -0.29 6.01 -7.13
CA PRO A 396 -0.71 5.05 -8.14
C PRO A 396 -1.84 4.14 -7.63
N GLU A 397 -2.75 3.77 -8.53
CA GLU A 397 -3.80 2.73 -8.37
C GLU A 397 -4.93 3.06 -7.37
N VAL A 398 -4.74 4.00 -6.45
CA VAL A 398 -5.70 4.23 -5.36
C VAL A 398 -6.25 5.66 -5.27
N ASP A 399 -5.63 6.61 -5.95
CA ASP A 399 -6.05 8.02 -5.93
C ASP A 399 -6.53 8.48 -7.32
N PRO A 400 -7.26 9.60 -7.39
CA PRO A 400 -7.73 10.19 -8.64
C PRO A 400 -6.64 10.47 -9.67
N GLU A 401 -7.04 10.47 -10.93
CA GLU A 401 -6.16 10.55 -12.09
C GLU A 401 -6.33 11.86 -12.87
N VAL A 402 -5.37 12.15 -13.71
CA VAL A 402 -5.40 13.27 -14.66
C VAL A 402 -5.62 12.71 -16.08
N LEU A 403 -6.72 13.07 -16.71
CA LEU A 403 -7.10 12.61 -18.04
C LEU A 403 -6.74 13.67 -19.09
N ILE A 404 -5.89 13.30 -20.06
CA ILE A 404 -5.40 14.18 -21.12
C ILE A 404 -5.78 13.58 -22.46
N PRO A 405 -6.58 14.26 -23.33
CA PRO A 405 -7.00 13.72 -24.63
C PRO A 405 -5.81 13.40 -25.53
N VAL A 406 -5.79 12.20 -26.14
CA VAL A 406 -4.71 11.77 -27.08
C VAL A 406 -4.69 12.59 -28.37
N SER A 407 -5.80 13.25 -28.71
CA SER A 407 -5.91 14.10 -29.90
C SER A 407 -5.04 15.37 -29.87
N GLU A 408 -4.54 15.77 -28.70
CA GLU A 408 -3.75 16.99 -28.57
C GLU A 408 -2.31 16.83 -29.05
N ARG A 409 -1.64 15.78 -28.60
CA ARG A 409 -0.30 15.39 -29.04
C ARG A 409 0.07 14.00 -28.49
N GLU A 410 1.12 13.41 -29.07
CA GLU A 410 1.72 12.19 -28.52
C GLU A 410 2.51 12.48 -27.23
N LEU A 411 2.22 11.70 -26.17
CA LEU A 411 2.92 11.76 -24.89
C LEU A 411 3.65 10.44 -24.64
N THR A 412 4.78 10.55 -23.95
CA THR A 412 5.59 9.38 -23.58
C THR A 412 5.22 8.92 -22.18
N ILE A 413 4.88 7.64 -22.03
CA ILE A 413 4.61 7.01 -20.73
C ILE A 413 5.88 7.09 -19.86
N GLY A 414 5.72 7.42 -18.58
CA GLY A 414 6.81 7.61 -17.62
C GLY A 414 7.52 8.96 -17.71
N GLU A 415 7.06 9.89 -18.58
CA GLU A 415 7.60 11.24 -18.66
C GLU A 415 6.69 12.27 -17.98
N PHE A 416 7.31 13.37 -17.52
CA PHE A 416 6.61 14.46 -16.87
C PHE A 416 6.24 15.56 -17.85
N TYR A 417 5.03 16.09 -17.68
CA TYR A 417 4.49 17.20 -18.45
C TYR A 417 3.84 18.25 -17.56
N ASP A 418 3.93 19.52 -17.96
CA ASP A 418 3.12 20.58 -17.38
C ASP A 418 1.74 20.54 -18.01
N VAL A 419 0.70 20.32 -17.20
CA VAL A 419 -0.68 20.14 -17.62
C VAL A 419 -1.55 21.22 -17.02
N LYS A 420 -2.24 21.99 -17.86
CA LYS A 420 -3.27 22.94 -17.42
C LYS A 420 -4.56 22.16 -17.20
N ILE A 421 -5.10 22.26 -15.99
CA ILE A 421 -6.36 21.65 -15.62
C ILE A 421 -7.50 22.47 -16.18
N ASN A 422 -8.37 21.86 -16.97
CA ASN A 422 -9.44 22.50 -17.70
C ASN A 422 -10.81 22.23 -17.06
N ASP A 423 -10.98 21.05 -16.46
CA ASP A 423 -12.24 20.58 -15.86
C ASP A 423 -11.97 19.57 -14.74
N SER A 424 -12.97 19.29 -13.92
CA SER A 424 -12.91 18.32 -12.84
C SER A 424 -14.25 17.62 -12.65
N GLU A 425 -14.20 16.36 -12.28
CA GLU A 425 -15.31 15.59 -11.73
C GLU A 425 -15.14 15.42 -10.21
N GLU A 426 -15.89 14.52 -9.59
CA GLU A 426 -15.83 14.28 -8.14
C GLU A 426 -14.45 13.80 -7.67
N PHE A 427 -13.74 13.10 -8.55
CA PHE A 427 -12.43 12.50 -8.27
C PHE A 427 -11.40 12.90 -9.34
N ASP A 428 -11.66 12.63 -10.63
CA ASP A 428 -10.70 12.83 -11.69
C ASP A 428 -10.71 14.27 -12.22
N ILE A 429 -9.57 14.68 -12.75
CA ILE A 429 -9.40 16.00 -13.38
C ILE A 429 -8.98 15.86 -14.84
N TYR A 430 -9.42 16.80 -15.65
CA TYR A 430 -9.15 16.85 -17.09
C TYR A 430 -8.21 18.00 -17.42
N GLY A 431 -7.22 17.73 -18.25
CA GLY A 431 -6.25 18.75 -18.60
C GLY A 431 -5.71 18.65 -20.01
N SER A 432 -4.98 19.68 -20.38
CA SER A 432 -4.23 19.75 -21.63
C SER A 432 -2.78 20.15 -21.38
N THR A 433 -1.87 19.55 -22.16
CA THR A 433 -0.44 19.83 -22.01
C THR A 433 -0.11 21.25 -22.49
N ILE A 434 0.71 21.95 -21.72
CA ILE A 434 1.26 23.24 -22.15
C ILE A 434 2.38 23.00 -23.17
N LYS A 435 2.29 23.62 -24.34
CA LYS A 435 3.39 23.60 -25.31
C LYS A 435 4.56 24.40 -24.74
N LYS A 436 5.70 23.73 -24.55
CA LYS A 436 6.96 24.43 -24.35
C LYS A 436 7.45 25.03 -25.65
#